data_c286ca3c06e7111d4bb3b09a78bdeb94
#
_entry.id   c286ca3c06e7111d4bb3b09a78bdeb94
#
_cell.length_a   1.000
_cell.length_b   1.000
_cell.length_c   1.000
_cell.angle_alpha   90.00
_cell.angle_beta   90.00
_cell.angle_gamma   90.00
#
_symmetry.space_group_name_H-M   'P 1'
#
loop_
_entity.id
_entity.type
_entity.pdbx_description
1 polymer ?
#
loop_
_entity_poly.entity_id
_entity_poly.type
_entity_poly.pdbx_seq_one_letter_code
_entity_poly.pdbx_strand_id
1 'polypeptide(L)'
;MKPKNPNWTKQSGITILEVLIVLAIIAMIAAVVGPRLIGYLGRAKSETASLQIDQIGNALQLFYIDTGRYPTDAEGLNVLVNAPPGDGSWQGPYLEKEDGLTDPWNRAYI
;
A
#
# COMPACT_ATOMS: atom_id res chain seq x y z
N MET A 1 22.23 -53.25 22.68
CA MET A 1 21.40 -52.43 21.79
C MET A 1 20.81 -51.27 22.55
N LYS A 2 21.02 -50.08 22.05
CA LYS A 2 20.47 -48.90 22.72
C LYS A 2 18.98 -48.79 22.51
N PRO A 3 18.22 -48.41 23.54
CA PRO A 3 16.83 -48.07 23.34
C PRO A 3 16.69 -46.81 22.46
N LYS A 4 15.57 -46.70 21.82
CA LYS A 4 15.26 -45.50 21.08
C LYS A 4 15.15 -44.32 22.03
N ASN A 5 15.45 -43.15 21.53
CA ASN A 5 15.40 -41.96 22.31
C ASN A 5 13.95 -41.72 22.82
N PRO A 6 13.74 -41.79 24.16
CA PRO A 6 12.41 -41.66 24.73
C PRO A 6 11.81 -40.23 24.56
N ASN A 7 12.64 -39.28 24.21
CA ASN A 7 12.18 -37.90 24.03
C ASN A 7 11.19 -37.74 22.87
N TRP A 8 11.20 -38.65 21.93
CA TRP A 8 10.26 -38.58 20.79
C TRP A 8 8.82 -38.63 21.26
N THR A 9 8.50 -39.56 22.17
CA THR A 9 7.14 -39.69 22.68
C THR A 9 6.73 -38.47 23.50
N LYS A 10 7.65 -37.97 24.31
CA LYS A 10 7.41 -36.76 25.11
C LYS A 10 7.19 -35.54 24.23
N GLN A 11 8.01 -35.40 23.19
CA GLN A 11 7.86 -34.27 22.24
C GLN A 11 6.52 -34.29 21.53
N SER A 12 6.04 -35.45 21.11
CA SER A 12 4.75 -35.57 20.45
C SER A 12 3.59 -35.16 21.37
N GLY A 13 3.63 -35.57 22.65
CA GLY A 13 2.61 -35.21 23.64
C GLY A 13 2.63 -33.74 24.02
N ILE A 14 3.81 -33.15 24.14
CA ILE A 14 4.02 -31.75 24.50
C ILE A 14 3.57 -30.83 23.36
N THR A 15 3.78 -31.24 22.12
CA THR A 15 3.53 -30.40 20.94
C THR A 15 2.12 -29.84 20.91
N ILE A 16 1.11 -30.62 21.23
CA ILE A 16 -0.28 -30.15 21.22
C ILE A 16 -0.50 -29.05 22.26
N LEU A 17 0.01 -29.30 23.48
CA LEU A 17 -0.09 -28.30 24.54
C LEU A 17 0.70 -27.05 24.24
N GLU A 18 1.91 -27.21 23.68
CA GLU A 18 2.73 -26.06 23.26
C GLU A 18 2.01 -25.20 22.23
N VAL A 19 1.41 -25.81 21.21
CA VAL A 19 0.68 -25.08 20.18
C VAL A 19 -0.49 -24.31 20.80
N LEU A 20 -1.23 -24.92 21.72
CA LEU A 20 -2.34 -24.26 22.39
C LEU A 20 -1.88 -23.06 23.22
N ILE A 21 -0.77 -23.21 23.94
CA ILE A 21 -0.19 -22.13 24.75
C ILE A 21 0.30 -21.01 23.84
N VAL A 22 0.98 -21.32 22.74
CA VAL A 22 1.47 -20.33 21.78
C VAL A 22 0.29 -19.56 21.17
N LEU A 23 -0.77 -20.26 20.77
CA LEU A 23 -1.95 -19.61 20.23
C LEU A 23 -2.62 -18.70 21.26
N ALA A 24 -2.67 -19.13 22.52
CA ALA A 24 -3.23 -18.31 23.60
C ALA A 24 -2.41 -17.02 23.80
N ILE A 25 -1.10 -17.12 23.80
CA ILE A 25 -0.21 -15.97 23.96
C ILE A 25 -0.35 -15.02 22.76
N ILE A 26 -0.38 -15.54 21.55
CA ILE A 26 -0.57 -14.75 20.34
C ILE A 26 -1.92 -14.01 20.39
N ALA A 27 -2.97 -14.70 20.82
CA ALA A 27 -4.29 -14.09 20.95
C ALA A 27 -4.30 -12.94 21.96
N MET A 28 -3.61 -13.09 23.09
CA MET A 28 -3.50 -12.05 24.11
C MET A 28 -2.74 -10.84 23.58
N ILE A 29 -1.64 -11.05 22.89
CA ILE A 29 -0.86 -9.98 22.27
C ILE A 29 -1.68 -9.29 21.19
N ALA A 30 -2.33 -10.04 20.33
CA ALA A 30 -3.16 -9.50 19.25
C ALA A 30 -4.31 -8.63 19.78
N ALA A 31 -4.91 -9.02 20.90
CA ALA A 31 -5.99 -8.26 21.50
C ALA A 31 -5.55 -6.86 21.97
N VAL A 32 -4.29 -6.71 22.39
CA VAL A 32 -3.75 -5.42 22.82
C VAL A 32 -3.19 -4.61 21.66
N VAL A 33 -2.46 -5.26 20.77
CA VAL A 33 -1.72 -4.60 19.68
C VAL A 33 -2.61 -4.33 18.47
N GLY A 34 -3.59 -5.21 18.20
CA GLY A 34 -4.44 -5.12 17.01
C GLY A 34 -5.09 -3.76 16.80
N PRO A 35 -5.80 -3.19 17.80
CA PRO A 35 -6.43 -1.87 17.65
C PRO A 35 -5.42 -0.75 17.37
N ARG A 36 -4.22 -0.84 17.93
CA ARG A 36 -3.17 0.15 17.69
C ARG A 36 -2.64 0.07 16.27
N LEU A 37 -2.47 -1.15 15.75
CA LEU A 37 -2.04 -1.35 14.37
C LEU A 37 -3.03 -0.78 13.37
N ILE A 38 -4.33 -0.93 13.62
CA ILE A 38 -5.37 -0.37 12.78
C ILE A 38 -5.26 1.16 12.73
N GLY A 39 -4.99 1.80 13.87
CA GLY A 39 -4.78 3.24 13.94
C GLY A 39 -3.54 3.69 13.14
N TYR A 40 -2.44 2.97 13.27
CA TYR A 40 -1.22 3.26 12.49
C TYR A 40 -1.44 3.08 11.00
N LEU A 41 -2.18 2.05 10.60
CA LEU A 41 -2.48 1.82 9.20
C LEU A 41 -3.29 2.96 8.60
N GLY A 42 -4.26 3.50 9.33
CA GLY A 42 -5.03 4.65 8.90
C GLY A 42 -4.16 5.90 8.69
N ARG A 43 -3.22 6.15 9.60
CA ARG A 43 -2.25 7.25 9.46
C ARG A 43 -1.35 7.05 8.26
N ALA A 44 -0.81 5.85 8.07
CA ALA A 44 0.05 5.53 6.95
C ALA A 44 -0.66 5.76 5.61
N LYS A 45 -1.92 5.36 5.51
CA LYS A 45 -2.73 5.61 4.32
C LYS A 45 -2.95 7.10 4.06
N SER A 46 -3.21 7.87 5.10
CA SER A 46 -3.38 9.32 4.98
C SER A 46 -2.08 10.01 4.54
N GLU A 47 -0.96 9.61 5.09
CA GLU A 47 0.34 10.14 4.69
C GLU A 47 0.66 9.79 3.23
N THR A 48 0.37 8.56 2.82
CA THR A 48 0.56 8.13 1.44
C THR A 48 -0.32 8.96 0.49
N ALA A 49 -1.58 9.17 0.84
CA ALA A 49 -2.48 10.01 0.04
C ALA A 49 -1.95 11.44 -0.08
N SER A 50 -1.45 12.02 1.00
CA SER A 50 -0.87 13.35 0.98
C SER A 50 0.34 13.44 0.04
N LEU A 51 1.23 12.45 0.08
CA LEU A 51 2.38 12.37 -0.83
C LEU A 51 1.92 12.23 -2.28
N GLN A 52 0.92 11.40 -2.54
CA GLN A 52 0.38 11.22 -3.88
C GLN A 52 -0.22 12.52 -4.43
N ILE A 53 -0.96 13.26 -3.60
CA ILE A 53 -1.53 14.55 -3.98
C ILE A 53 -0.43 15.54 -4.32
N ASP A 54 0.64 15.60 -3.53
CA ASP A 54 1.79 16.45 -3.82
C ASP A 54 2.47 16.06 -5.13
N GLN A 55 2.64 14.78 -5.39
CA GLN A 55 3.21 14.29 -6.64
C GLN A 55 2.33 14.64 -7.84
N ILE A 56 1.03 14.50 -7.71
CA ILE A 56 0.08 14.90 -8.76
C ILE A 56 0.15 16.40 -9.00
N GLY A 57 0.22 17.21 -7.94
CA GLY A 57 0.38 18.65 -8.05
C GLY A 57 1.65 19.04 -8.80
N ASN A 58 2.77 18.40 -8.49
CA ASN A 58 4.03 18.64 -9.20
C ASN A 58 3.93 18.22 -10.66
N ALA A 59 3.31 17.08 -10.93
CA ALA A 59 3.10 16.59 -12.29
C ALA A 59 2.21 17.56 -13.11
N LEU A 60 1.18 18.12 -12.49
CA LEU A 60 0.32 19.13 -13.13
C LEU A 60 1.11 20.39 -13.46
N GLN A 61 2.03 20.81 -12.61
CA GLN A 61 2.88 21.97 -12.91
C GLN A 61 3.80 21.69 -14.09
N LEU A 62 4.41 20.51 -14.15
CA LEU A 62 5.23 20.13 -15.30
C LEU A 62 4.41 20.06 -16.59
N PHE A 63 3.23 19.52 -16.51
CA PHE A 63 2.30 19.50 -17.63
C PHE A 63 1.99 20.91 -18.13
N TYR A 64 1.72 21.83 -17.20
CA TYR A 64 1.46 23.22 -17.52
C TYR A 64 2.66 23.89 -18.20
N ILE A 65 3.87 23.63 -17.72
CA ILE A 65 5.10 24.20 -18.30
C ILE A 65 5.25 23.74 -19.76
N ASP A 66 4.99 22.48 -20.04
CA ASP A 66 5.17 21.93 -21.38
C ASP A 66 4.03 22.30 -22.34
N THR A 67 2.80 22.31 -21.85
CA THR A 67 1.60 22.48 -22.71
C THR A 67 0.96 23.86 -22.64
N GLY A 68 1.29 24.62 -21.61
CA GLY A 68 0.70 25.95 -21.37
C GLY A 68 -0.70 25.93 -20.83
N ARG A 69 -1.23 24.78 -20.43
CA ARG A 69 -2.58 24.61 -19.88
C ARG A 69 -2.63 23.52 -18.84
N TYR A 70 -3.70 23.46 -18.09
CA TYR A 70 -4.00 22.33 -17.23
C TYR A 70 -4.94 21.33 -17.93
N PRO A 71 -4.98 20.07 -17.51
CA PRO A 71 -5.93 19.11 -18.05
C PRO A 71 -7.36 19.55 -17.86
N THR A 72 -8.21 19.27 -18.85
CA THR A 72 -9.65 19.50 -18.73
C THR A 72 -10.31 18.42 -17.90
N ASP A 73 -11.51 18.67 -17.39
CA ASP A 73 -12.28 17.67 -16.66
C ASP A 73 -12.55 16.42 -17.49
N ALA A 74 -12.76 16.58 -18.79
CA ALA A 74 -12.98 15.46 -19.70
C ALA A 74 -11.73 14.60 -19.88
N GLU A 75 -10.56 15.23 -19.94
CA GLU A 75 -9.28 14.52 -20.02
C GLU A 75 -8.91 13.82 -18.71
N GLY A 76 -9.20 14.48 -17.59
CA GLY A 76 -8.84 13.99 -16.27
C GLY A 76 -7.33 13.94 -16.03
N LEU A 77 -6.93 13.28 -14.94
CA LEU A 77 -5.52 13.17 -14.55
C LEU A 77 -4.76 12.13 -15.38
N ASN A 78 -5.44 11.33 -16.19
CA ASN A 78 -4.82 10.30 -17.01
C ASN A 78 -3.83 10.89 -18.02
N VAL A 79 -4.00 12.14 -18.41
CA VAL A 79 -3.06 12.83 -19.33
C VAL A 79 -1.68 13.06 -18.71
N LEU A 80 -1.54 12.87 -17.39
CA LEU A 80 -0.24 12.93 -16.73
C LEU A 80 0.60 11.67 -16.98
N VAL A 81 -0.05 10.59 -17.38
CA VAL A 81 0.60 9.29 -17.65
C VAL A 81 0.58 8.97 -19.13
N ASN A 82 -0.52 9.25 -19.81
CA ASN A 82 -0.70 8.93 -21.23
C ASN A 82 -0.95 10.22 -22.03
N ALA A 83 -0.30 10.33 -23.18
CA ALA A 83 -0.44 11.49 -24.05
C ALA A 83 -1.89 11.66 -24.51
N PRO A 84 -2.46 12.88 -24.42
CA PRO A 84 -3.75 13.14 -25.03
C PRO A 84 -3.62 13.12 -26.54
N PRO A 85 -4.66 12.68 -27.28
CA PRO A 85 -4.63 12.66 -28.73
C PRO A 85 -4.39 14.07 -29.32
N GLY A 86 -3.46 14.17 -30.25
CA GLY A 86 -3.22 15.40 -30.99
C GLY A 86 -2.44 16.49 -30.27
N ASP A 87 -1.94 16.25 -29.07
CA ASP A 87 -1.14 17.23 -28.34
C ASP A 87 0.35 16.96 -28.54
N GLY A 88 0.96 17.67 -29.46
CA GLY A 88 2.39 17.54 -29.77
C GLY A 88 3.30 18.18 -28.73
N SER A 89 2.77 19.01 -27.83
CA SER A 89 3.56 19.66 -26.78
C SER A 89 3.74 18.77 -25.54
N TRP A 90 3.01 17.68 -25.44
CA TRP A 90 3.09 16.74 -24.33
C TRP A 90 4.44 16.01 -24.35
N GLN A 91 5.19 16.08 -23.26
CA GLN A 91 6.51 15.49 -23.14
C GLN A 91 6.64 14.58 -21.92
N GLY A 92 5.52 14.04 -21.45
CA GLY A 92 5.52 13.12 -20.32
C GLY A 92 6.06 11.73 -20.65
N PRO A 93 5.80 10.75 -19.79
CA PRO A 93 4.87 10.82 -18.66
C PRO A 93 5.37 11.71 -17.50
N TYR A 94 4.44 12.37 -16.84
CA TYR A 94 4.73 13.27 -15.71
C TYR A 94 4.58 12.56 -14.37
N LEU A 95 3.87 11.43 -14.36
CA LEU A 95 3.83 10.48 -13.25
C LEU A 95 4.39 9.16 -13.74
N GLU A 96 5.18 8.49 -12.90
CA GLU A 96 5.85 7.25 -13.29
C GLU A 96 4.87 6.10 -13.52
N LYS A 97 3.77 6.05 -12.75
CA LYS A 97 2.82 4.93 -12.76
C LYS A 97 1.39 5.42 -12.65
N GLU A 98 0.49 4.71 -13.32
CA GLU A 98 -0.95 4.92 -13.17
C GLU A 98 -1.43 4.72 -11.73
N ASP A 99 -0.73 3.92 -10.94
CA ASP A 99 -1.02 3.68 -9.54
C ASP A 99 -1.01 4.98 -8.71
N GLY A 100 -0.25 5.98 -9.13
CA GLY A 100 -0.25 7.29 -8.49
C GLY A 100 -1.55 8.07 -8.63
N LEU A 101 -2.46 7.63 -9.48
CA LEU A 101 -3.78 8.24 -9.68
C LEU A 101 -4.88 7.59 -8.83
N THR A 102 -4.56 6.56 -8.07
CA THR A 102 -5.49 5.87 -7.19
C THR A 102 -5.05 6.05 -5.74
N ASP A 103 -6.00 6.46 -4.90
CA ASP A 103 -5.70 6.64 -3.48
C ASP A 103 -5.50 5.29 -2.75
N PRO A 104 -4.99 5.31 -1.49
CA PRO A 104 -4.80 4.09 -0.72
C PRO A 104 -6.08 3.30 -0.40
N TRP A 105 -7.25 3.90 -0.64
CA TRP A 105 -8.56 3.27 -0.44
C TRP A 105 -9.19 2.83 -1.77
N ASN A 106 -8.38 2.72 -2.82
CA ASN A 106 -8.78 2.30 -4.17
C ASN A 106 -9.78 3.23 -4.87
N ARG A 107 -9.73 4.51 -4.56
CA ARG A 107 -10.54 5.52 -5.24
C ARG A 107 -9.65 6.32 -6.18
N ALA A 108 -10.14 6.60 -7.38
CA ALA A 108 -9.41 7.44 -8.32
C ALA A 108 -9.42 8.90 -7.86
N TYR A 109 -8.28 9.58 -8.01
CA TYR A 109 -8.23 11.04 -7.87
C TYR A 109 -8.89 11.67 -9.09
N ILE A 110 -9.60 12.73 -8.83
CA ILE A 110 -10.35 13.46 -9.89
C ILE A 110 -9.75 14.83 -10.10
#